data_e364829d7fdcb0e8d5db7941b830767a
#
_entry.id   e364829d7fdcb0e8d5db7941b830767a
#
_cell.length_a   1.000
_cell.length_b   1.000
_cell.length_c   1.000
_cell.angle_alpha   90.00
_cell.angle_beta   90.00
_cell.angle_gamma   90.00
#
_symmetry.space_group_name_H-M   'P 1'
#
loop_
_entity.id
_entity.type
_entity.pdbx_description
1 polymer ?
#
loop_
_entity_poly.entity_id
_entity_poly.type
_entity_poly.pdbx_seq_one_letter_code
_entity_poly.pdbx_strand_id
1 'polypeptide(L)'
;MLRALLLSLAILLLYAGSAAAQCAWVMWEHVWYSGAKAYLPGYGQMWTPTGAATQATCERERGVMERQYFALAQVSPKPDPDKSVQWVCLPDTVDPRGPKGR
;
A
#
# COMPACT_ATOMS: atom_id res chain seq x y z
N MET A 1 -0.46 -10.22 45.12
CA MET A 1 -1.21 -10.82 44.01
C MET A 1 -1.92 -9.78 43.16
N LEU A 2 -2.62 -8.82 43.74
CA LEU A 2 -3.33 -7.80 42.97
C LEU A 2 -2.40 -6.96 42.08
N ARG A 3 -1.24 -6.57 42.57
CA ARG A 3 -0.23 -5.80 41.79
C ARG A 3 0.30 -6.58 40.60
N ALA A 4 0.55 -7.87 40.74
CA ALA A 4 1.01 -8.72 39.65
C ALA A 4 -0.06 -8.88 38.56
N LEU A 5 -1.32 -9.00 38.95
CA LEU A 5 -2.43 -9.05 37.99
C LEU A 5 -2.60 -7.75 37.19
N LEU A 6 -2.47 -6.62 37.86
CA LEU A 6 -2.56 -5.30 37.21
C LEU A 6 -1.41 -5.08 36.22
N LEU A 7 -0.19 -5.48 36.56
CA LEU A 7 0.96 -5.40 35.66
C LEU A 7 0.78 -6.30 34.45
N SER A 8 0.30 -7.51 34.64
CA SER A 8 0.04 -8.45 33.53
C SER A 8 -1.02 -7.88 32.57
N LEU A 9 -2.08 -7.29 33.09
CA LEU A 9 -3.13 -6.69 32.29
C LEU A 9 -2.61 -5.50 31.48
N ALA A 10 -1.77 -4.64 32.09
CA ALA A 10 -1.17 -3.51 31.43
C ALA A 10 -0.28 -3.94 30.25
N ILE A 11 0.52 -5.00 30.43
CA ILE A 11 1.37 -5.56 29.38
C ILE A 11 0.52 -6.10 28.22
N LEU A 12 -0.55 -6.82 28.50
CA LEU A 12 -1.46 -7.36 27.48
C LEU A 12 -2.10 -6.24 26.66
N LEU A 13 -2.52 -5.15 27.28
CA LEU A 13 -3.10 -4.01 26.60
C LEU A 13 -2.09 -3.31 25.67
N LEU A 14 -0.83 -3.21 26.07
CA LEU A 14 0.23 -2.66 25.24
C LEU A 14 0.49 -3.52 24.00
N TYR A 15 0.51 -4.85 24.17
CA TYR A 15 0.66 -5.77 23.04
C TYR A 15 -0.51 -5.69 22.07
N ALA A 16 -1.73 -5.62 22.57
CA ALA A 16 -2.92 -5.49 21.73
C ALA A 16 -2.89 -4.19 20.92
N GLY A 17 -2.47 -3.07 21.52
CA GLY A 17 -2.31 -1.80 20.82
C GLY A 17 -1.26 -1.87 19.70
N SER A 18 -0.10 -2.49 19.96
CA SER A 18 0.95 -2.67 18.96
C SER A 18 0.49 -3.54 17.79
N ALA A 19 -0.23 -4.64 18.06
CA ALA A 19 -0.75 -5.51 17.01
C ALA A 19 -1.75 -4.79 16.11
N ALA A 20 -2.66 -4.00 16.69
CA ALA A 20 -3.62 -3.20 15.94
C ALA A 20 -2.92 -2.18 15.03
N ALA A 21 -1.89 -1.49 15.55
CA ALA A 21 -1.11 -0.54 14.77
C ALA A 21 -0.36 -1.21 13.60
N GLN A 22 0.16 -2.44 13.81
CA GLN A 22 0.85 -3.18 12.76
C GLN A 22 -0.07 -3.64 11.63
N CYS A 23 -1.37 -3.80 11.88
CA CYS A 23 -2.34 -4.21 10.87
C CYS A 23 -2.91 -3.05 10.04
N ALA A 24 -2.47 -1.82 10.32
CA ALA A 24 -3.05 -0.62 9.73
C ALA A 24 -2.22 -0.09 8.54
N TRP A 25 -1.87 -0.98 7.61
CA TRP A 25 -1.14 -0.62 6.39
C TRP A 25 -1.93 -1.02 5.16
N VAL A 26 -1.88 -0.18 4.14
CA VAL A 26 -2.57 -0.39 2.87
C VAL A 26 -1.57 -0.37 1.74
N MET A 27 -1.67 -1.35 0.86
CA MET A 27 -0.90 -1.37 -0.38
C MET A 27 -1.70 -0.63 -1.46
N TRP A 28 -1.08 0.39 -2.03
CA TRP A 28 -1.67 1.22 -3.08
C TRP A 28 -1.00 0.91 -4.41
N GLU A 29 -1.79 0.77 -5.45
CA GLU A 29 -1.33 0.74 -6.83
C GLU A 29 -1.41 2.15 -7.39
N HIS A 30 -0.29 2.67 -7.86
CA HIS A 30 -0.18 3.99 -8.48
C HIS A 30 0.09 3.83 -9.97
N VAL A 31 -0.81 4.36 -10.79
CA VAL A 31 -0.69 4.33 -12.24
C VAL A 31 -0.60 5.76 -12.74
N TRP A 32 0.37 6.03 -13.61
CA TRP A 32 0.49 7.32 -14.28
C TRP A 32 1.00 7.14 -15.70
N TYR A 33 0.81 8.17 -16.50
CA TYR A 33 1.21 8.19 -17.90
C TYR A 33 2.18 9.32 -18.15
N SER A 34 3.13 9.11 -19.07
CA SER A 34 4.12 10.09 -19.49
C SER A 34 3.83 10.60 -20.90
N GLY A 35 4.54 11.66 -21.29
CA GLY A 35 4.40 12.25 -22.62
C GLY A 35 3.04 12.91 -22.84
N ALA A 36 2.57 12.89 -24.08
CA ALA A 36 1.32 13.57 -24.48
C ALA A 36 0.09 12.99 -23.78
N LYS A 37 0.10 11.69 -23.45
CA LYS A 37 -1.01 11.03 -22.78
C LYS A 37 -1.30 11.60 -21.40
N ALA A 38 -0.29 12.11 -20.70
CA ALA A 38 -0.46 12.69 -19.37
C ALA A 38 -1.49 13.83 -19.33
N TYR A 39 -1.72 14.48 -20.46
CA TYR A 39 -2.62 15.63 -20.58
C TYR A 39 -3.98 15.29 -21.16
N LEU A 40 -4.21 14.03 -21.54
CA LEU A 40 -5.49 13.60 -22.11
C LEU A 40 -6.52 13.28 -21.02
N PRO A 41 -7.82 13.51 -21.28
CA PRO A 41 -8.86 13.07 -20.37
C PRO A 41 -8.81 11.54 -20.17
N GLY A 42 -8.97 11.11 -18.93
CA GLY A 42 -8.93 9.69 -18.56
C GLY A 42 -7.53 9.12 -18.32
N TYR A 43 -6.47 9.90 -18.52
CA TYR A 43 -5.07 9.48 -18.32
C TYR A 43 -4.42 10.18 -17.12
N GLY A 44 -5.19 10.71 -16.20
CA GLY A 44 -4.68 11.28 -14.96
C GLY A 44 -4.08 10.21 -14.04
N GLN A 45 -3.36 10.66 -13.02
CA GLN A 45 -2.83 9.75 -12.00
C GLN A 45 -3.97 9.02 -11.27
N MET A 46 -3.79 7.72 -11.08
CA MET A 46 -4.78 6.88 -10.42
C MET A 46 -4.13 6.15 -9.26
N TRP A 47 -4.76 6.25 -8.09
CA TRP A 47 -4.38 5.51 -6.89
C TRP A 47 -5.49 4.56 -6.51
N THR A 48 -5.18 3.27 -6.41
CA THR A 48 -6.17 2.23 -6.10
C THR A 48 -5.68 1.40 -4.92
N PRO A 49 -6.47 1.27 -3.84
CA PRO A 49 -6.11 0.37 -2.75
C PRO A 49 -6.27 -1.07 -3.21
N THR A 50 -5.23 -1.89 -3.03
CA THR A 50 -5.22 -3.27 -3.50
C THR A 50 -5.16 -4.29 -2.38
N GLY A 51 -4.87 -3.88 -1.15
CA GLY A 51 -4.85 -4.77 0.00
C GLY A 51 -4.53 -4.04 1.27
N ALA A 52 -4.86 -4.67 2.40
CA ALA A 52 -4.57 -4.15 3.73
C ALA A 52 -3.94 -5.27 4.56
N ALA A 53 -2.88 -4.95 5.32
CA ALA A 53 -2.13 -5.92 6.10
C ALA A 53 -1.20 -5.24 7.11
N THR A 54 -0.37 -6.03 7.78
CA THR A 54 0.76 -5.50 8.54
C THR A 54 1.77 -4.87 7.59
N GLN A 55 2.64 -3.99 8.11
CA GLN A 55 3.70 -3.39 7.31
C GLN A 55 4.59 -4.46 6.66
N ALA A 56 5.02 -5.46 7.41
CA ALA A 56 5.89 -6.52 6.91
C ALA A 56 5.21 -7.33 5.79
N THR A 57 3.94 -7.69 5.96
CA THR A 57 3.18 -8.42 4.94
C THR A 57 2.97 -7.56 3.71
N CYS A 58 2.63 -6.28 3.88
CA CYS A 58 2.44 -5.34 2.78
C CYS A 58 3.71 -5.22 1.94
N GLU A 59 4.87 -5.03 2.58
CA GLU A 59 6.16 -4.92 1.87
C GLU A 59 6.52 -6.20 1.13
N ARG A 60 6.23 -7.36 1.69
CA ARG A 60 6.46 -8.65 1.03
C ARG A 60 5.58 -8.81 -0.20
N GLU A 61 4.30 -8.50 -0.09
CA GLU A 61 3.35 -8.58 -1.20
C GLU A 61 3.67 -7.55 -2.28
N ARG A 62 4.10 -6.36 -1.89
CA ARG A 62 4.56 -5.35 -2.82
C ARG A 62 5.72 -5.88 -3.68
N GLY A 63 6.69 -6.54 -3.06
CA GLY A 63 7.80 -7.16 -3.79
C GLY A 63 7.35 -8.22 -4.78
N VAL A 64 6.34 -9.03 -4.42
CA VAL A 64 5.75 -10.03 -5.32
C VAL A 64 5.10 -9.36 -6.53
N MET A 65 4.31 -8.32 -6.31
CA MET A 65 3.64 -7.59 -7.39
C MET A 65 4.64 -6.96 -8.35
N GLU A 66 5.69 -6.35 -7.82
CA GLU A 66 6.74 -5.74 -8.63
C GLU A 66 7.45 -6.78 -9.50
N ARG A 67 7.79 -7.93 -8.93
CA ARG A 67 8.46 -9.01 -9.69
C ARG A 67 7.57 -9.58 -10.79
N GLN A 68 6.28 -9.77 -10.51
CA GLN A 68 5.33 -10.25 -11.51
C GLN A 68 5.17 -9.26 -12.65
N TYR A 69 5.03 -8.00 -12.35
CA TYR A 69 4.90 -6.94 -13.34
C TYR A 69 6.15 -6.87 -14.24
N PHE A 70 7.33 -6.92 -13.60
CA PHE A 70 8.59 -6.87 -14.33
C PHE A 70 8.77 -8.07 -15.25
N ALA A 71 8.42 -9.28 -14.80
CA ALA A 71 8.50 -10.49 -15.60
C ALA A 71 7.57 -10.42 -16.83
N LEU A 72 6.34 -9.94 -16.65
CA LEU A 72 5.40 -9.76 -17.74
C LEU A 72 5.88 -8.72 -18.76
N ALA A 73 6.49 -7.65 -18.29
CA ALA A 73 7.02 -6.61 -19.16
C ALA A 73 8.18 -7.10 -20.04
N GLN A 74 8.88 -8.15 -19.62
CA GLN A 74 9.98 -8.73 -20.40
C GLN A 74 9.52 -9.77 -21.41
N VAL A 75 8.43 -10.50 -21.11
CA VAL A 75 7.94 -11.59 -21.97
C VAL A 75 7.03 -11.08 -23.07
N SER A 76 6.24 -10.07 -22.82
CA SER A 76 5.30 -9.48 -23.76
C SER A 76 5.76 -8.09 -24.19
N PRO A 77 5.57 -7.70 -25.47
CA PRO A 77 5.75 -6.29 -25.81
C PRO A 77 4.90 -5.44 -24.86
N LYS A 78 5.50 -4.39 -24.33
CA LYS A 78 4.81 -3.48 -23.43
C LYS A 78 3.62 -2.86 -24.16
N PRO A 79 2.35 -3.15 -23.78
CA PRO A 79 1.19 -2.70 -24.54
C PRO A 79 1.04 -1.18 -24.56
N ASP A 80 1.55 -0.51 -23.53
CA ASP A 80 1.54 0.95 -23.44
C ASP A 80 2.87 1.43 -22.87
N PRO A 81 3.80 1.91 -23.71
CA PRO A 81 5.12 2.33 -23.23
C PRO A 81 5.06 3.59 -22.36
N ASP A 82 3.98 4.37 -22.43
CA ASP A 82 3.83 5.58 -21.64
C ASP A 82 3.25 5.33 -20.25
N LYS A 83 2.70 4.13 -20.02
CA LYS A 83 2.11 3.75 -18.74
C LYS A 83 3.17 3.28 -17.75
N SER A 84 3.12 3.83 -16.56
CA SER A 84 3.96 3.40 -15.43
C SER A 84 3.09 2.94 -14.27
N VAL A 85 3.53 1.89 -13.60
CA VAL A 85 2.83 1.30 -12.44
C VAL A 85 3.81 1.13 -11.29
N GLN A 86 3.38 1.49 -10.09
CA GLN A 86 4.17 1.33 -8.87
C GLN A 86 3.26 0.91 -7.73
N TRP A 87 3.76 0.07 -6.83
CA TRP A 87 3.04 -0.30 -5.61
C TRP A 87 3.74 0.32 -4.41
N VAL A 88 2.95 0.88 -3.48
CA VAL A 88 3.44 1.58 -2.30
C VAL A 88 2.65 1.13 -1.09
N CYS A 89 3.34 0.82 0.00
CA CYS A 89 2.73 0.54 1.29
C CYS A 89 2.69 1.81 2.13
N LEU A 90 1.50 2.23 2.52
CA LEU A 90 1.30 3.42 3.35
C LEU A 90 0.46 3.06 4.58
N PRO A 91 0.66 3.75 5.71
CA PRO A 91 -0.27 3.64 6.83
C PRO A 91 -1.70 3.97 6.39
N ASP A 92 -2.70 3.34 6.99
CA ASP A 92 -4.10 3.56 6.63
C ASP A 92 -4.58 5.00 6.90
N THR A 93 -3.83 5.74 7.72
CA THR A 93 -4.10 7.16 7.98
C THR A 93 -3.67 8.07 6.84
N VAL A 94 -2.91 7.55 5.88
CA VAL A 94 -2.41 8.31 4.73
C VAL A 94 -3.19 7.90 3.49
N ASP A 95 -3.92 8.84 2.90
CA ASP A 95 -4.59 8.64 1.61
C ASP A 95 -3.80 9.40 0.53
N PRO A 96 -3.13 8.69 -0.41
CA PRO A 96 -2.33 9.34 -1.44
C PRO A 96 -3.16 10.14 -2.44
N ARG A 97 -4.49 9.95 -2.46
CA ARG A 97 -5.40 10.71 -3.31
C ARG A 97 -5.68 12.12 -2.77
N GLY A 98 -5.23 12.39 -1.55
CA GLY A 98 -5.48 13.63 -0.84
C GLY A 98 -6.68 13.56 0.11
N PRO A 99 -6.95 14.62 0.87
CA PRO A 99 -8.08 14.64 1.81
C PRO A 99 -9.41 14.43 1.09
N LYS A 100 -10.31 13.67 1.71
CA LYS A 100 -11.67 13.47 1.19
C LYS A 100 -12.41 14.80 1.13
N GLY A 101 -13.18 14.98 0.05
CA GLY A 101 -14.01 16.17 -0.14
C GLY A 101 -13.32 17.30 -0.90
N ARG A 102 -12.16 17.02 -1.46
CA ARG A 102 -11.46 17.95 -2.37
C ARG A 102 -11.62 17.54 -3.81
#